data_a2b8ac9fd3208113fd3ad3e9fe210305
#
_entry.id   a2b8ac9fd3208113fd3ad3e9fe210305
#
_cell.length_a   1.000
_cell.length_b   1.000
_cell.length_c   1.000
_cell.angle_alpha   90.00
_cell.angle_beta   90.00
_cell.angle_gamma   90.00
#
_symmetry.space_group_name_H-M   'P 1'
#
loop_
_entity.id
_entity.type
_entity.pdbx_description
1 polymer ?
#
loop_
_entity_poly.entity_id
_entity_poly.type
_entity_poly.pdbx_seq_one_letter_code
_entity_poly.pdbx_strand_id
1 'polypeptide(L)'
;MEIINKKINIRKEGKTMKNTLKKVIAVLTAVTMVMALGVISNAADPEPDLTITVHRPDEDEAEHTYTAYRIFSGKIEEDTTTNPATRKLVSLGWGAGVDSASLIAHTDGTIFEGLTEAAEFAAKIEEAPEANALAFETLVSQYLGTGVEKKTSDNPAELTVTGYGYYLITDKVANEDYGAASKFMLKVVDIHTSATIEAKEALPSLTKKIDQGSGVEANTAGVGEKVPFILTSTVPDLRNKGYNRYWFVIKDTLSKGLEFNDSVAITIGDTTLDASAYSVSSSTDPDTGVTTVTIAIKDFLDTYGTDDEYVGKQITVKYDATLTEDCDMTTAGNPNIAQLIFSNDPSEEYDGDKPSENSTKPVGVSPEQKTVTYTTGIVIIKVDDSDNRLKGAKFSIDSEDSTSKQVVTEKEVFVEDDTNGTYYKLKNGKYTMDAPADPLPDEYESAKKYSKTVTRDTLGDSSAAKMHSEAVVGDEGILIFEGLGTGTYVITEVEAPAGYIKSNVSHTVVIGTTGATLTAPNWTYKLDTDDVTNVAITLTVENIKSSDLPETGGTGTTIFYIAGSILLVAGAALCISKNKILKDGKK
;
A
#
# COMPACT_ATOMS: atom_id res chain seq x y z
N MET A 1 -17.78 41.19 -24.30
CA MET A 1 -18.00 41.31 -22.83
C MET A 1 -17.22 40.25 -22.02
N GLU A 2 -16.98 39.06 -22.54
CA GLU A 2 -16.21 37.98 -21.88
C GLU A 2 -14.71 38.28 -21.71
N ILE A 3 -14.10 38.94 -22.69
CA ILE A 3 -12.66 39.27 -22.64
C ILE A 3 -12.33 40.36 -21.58
N ILE A 4 -13.32 41.24 -21.30
CA ILE A 4 -13.16 42.28 -20.28
C ILE A 4 -13.29 41.70 -18.87
N ASN A 5 -14.16 40.72 -18.67
CA ASN A 5 -14.33 40.03 -17.39
C ASN A 5 -13.10 39.16 -17.04
N LYS A 6 -12.46 38.51 -18.03
CA LYS A 6 -11.25 37.73 -17.82
C LYS A 6 -10.04 38.59 -17.42
N LYS A 7 -9.91 39.81 -18.00
CA LYS A 7 -8.88 40.80 -17.62
C LYS A 7 -9.11 41.42 -16.24
N ILE A 8 -10.36 41.51 -15.77
CA ILE A 8 -10.68 42.05 -14.44
C ILE A 8 -10.41 41.00 -13.36
N ASN A 9 -10.64 39.71 -13.62
CA ASN A 9 -10.32 38.63 -12.69
C ASN A 9 -8.80 38.45 -12.53
N ILE A 10 -8.05 38.42 -13.64
CA ILE A 10 -6.57 38.32 -13.57
C ILE A 10 -5.96 39.53 -12.83
N ARG A 11 -6.57 40.75 -12.92
CA ARG A 11 -6.13 41.90 -12.13
C ARG A 11 -6.53 41.81 -10.65
N LYS A 12 -7.61 41.13 -10.30
CA LYS A 12 -7.99 40.91 -8.89
C LYS A 12 -7.09 39.85 -8.22
N GLU A 13 -6.83 38.75 -8.90
CA GLU A 13 -5.92 37.70 -8.41
C GLU A 13 -4.48 38.20 -8.29
N GLY A 14 -3.96 38.93 -9.28
CA GLY A 14 -2.64 39.55 -9.20
C GLY A 14 -2.52 40.65 -8.12
N LYS A 15 -3.65 41.26 -7.68
CA LYS A 15 -3.65 42.21 -6.56
C LYS A 15 -3.70 41.50 -5.20
N THR A 16 -4.36 40.35 -5.13
CA THR A 16 -4.41 39.51 -3.91
C THR A 16 -3.04 38.86 -3.67
N MET A 17 -2.40 38.29 -4.71
CA MET A 17 -1.03 37.76 -4.62
C MET A 17 0.00 38.82 -4.27
N LYS A 18 -0.06 40.03 -4.87
CA LYS A 18 0.83 41.13 -4.47
C LYS A 18 0.61 41.64 -3.05
N ASN A 19 -0.60 41.49 -2.50
CA ASN A 19 -0.88 41.87 -1.11
C ASN A 19 -0.45 40.76 -0.12
N THR A 20 -0.48 39.49 -0.52
CA THR A 20 0.05 38.38 0.27
C THR A 20 1.58 38.41 0.27
N LEU A 21 2.19 38.63 -0.90
CA LEU A 21 3.63 38.82 -1.03
C LEU A 21 4.14 40.06 -0.24
N LYS A 22 3.36 41.17 -0.22
CA LYS A 22 3.67 42.34 0.61
C LYS A 22 3.52 42.10 2.11
N LYS A 23 2.70 41.15 2.55
CA LYS A 23 2.60 40.78 3.97
C LYS A 23 3.77 39.90 4.42
N VAL A 24 4.34 39.09 3.54
CA VAL A 24 5.55 38.30 3.83
C VAL A 24 6.80 39.20 3.82
N ILE A 25 6.86 40.21 2.95
CA ILE A 25 7.94 41.22 2.88
C ILE A 25 7.87 42.22 4.07
N ALA A 26 6.69 42.45 4.67
CA ALA A 26 6.55 43.38 5.79
C ALA A 26 7.15 42.88 7.12
N VAL A 27 7.58 41.63 7.21
CA VAL A 27 8.25 41.07 8.40
C VAL A 27 9.76 41.35 8.41
N LEU A 28 10.37 41.65 7.25
CA LEU A 28 11.81 41.90 7.11
C LEU A 28 12.21 43.38 6.96
N THR A 29 11.28 44.33 6.85
CA THR A 29 11.65 45.75 6.66
C THR A 29 11.61 46.52 7.95
N ALA A 30 12.73 46.80 8.49
CA ALA A 30 13.24 48.02 9.15
C ALA A 30 14.29 47.72 10.22
N VAL A 31 15.53 47.47 9.79
CA VAL A 31 16.67 47.72 10.66
C VAL A 31 17.36 48.98 10.11
N THR A 32 17.12 50.11 10.72
CA THR A 32 17.94 51.28 10.49
C THR A 32 18.96 51.36 11.64
N MET A 33 20.23 51.21 11.29
CA MET A 33 21.35 51.38 12.22
C MET A 33 21.44 52.83 12.72
N VAL A 34 21.42 53.01 14.00
CA VAL A 34 21.99 54.21 14.65
C VAL A 34 23.07 53.72 15.59
N MET A 35 24.33 54.00 15.25
CA MET A 35 25.43 53.86 16.19
C MET A 35 25.42 55.02 17.17
N ALA A 36 25.13 54.74 18.45
CA ALA A 36 25.39 55.67 19.55
C ALA A 36 26.28 54.95 20.58
N LEU A 37 27.53 55.44 20.70
CA LEU A 37 28.44 55.08 21.77
C LEU A 37 27.99 55.72 23.08
N GLY A 38 27.59 54.91 24.04
CA GLY A 38 27.30 55.33 25.40
C GLY A 38 27.40 54.17 26.38
N VAL A 39 28.53 54.05 27.06
CA VAL A 39 28.72 53.09 28.14
C VAL A 39 28.03 53.63 29.37
N ILE A 40 26.94 53.03 29.79
CA ILE A 40 26.40 53.13 31.14
C ILE A 40 26.12 51.68 31.63
N SER A 41 26.88 51.27 32.64
CA SER A 41 26.60 50.02 33.38
C SER A 41 25.42 50.26 34.32
N ASN A 42 24.24 49.72 33.96
CA ASN A 42 23.17 49.47 34.91
C ASN A 42 22.88 47.96 34.87
N ALA A 43 22.50 47.42 36.03
CA ALA A 43 21.99 46.06 36.09
C ALA A 43 20.91 45.93 35.01
N ALA A 44 21.12 45.00 34.07
CA ALA A 44 20.18 44.80 32.98
C ALA A 44 18.82 44.44 33.57
N ASP A 45 17.79 45.17 33.18
CA ASP A 45 16.41 44.73 33.45
C ASP A 45 16.26 43.30 32.91
N PRO A 46 15.53 42.43 33.65
CA PRO A 46 15.33 41.07 33.20
C PRO A 46 14.69 41.08 31.80
N GLU A 47 15.26 40.29 30.91
CA GLU A 47 14.69 40.13 29.56
C GLU A 47 13.28 39.54 29.67
N PRO A 48 12.30 40.00 28.90
CA PRO A 48 10.92 39.54 29.00
C PRO A 48 10.79 38.12 28.39
N ASP A 49 9.88 37.36 28.98
CA ASP A 49 9.40 36.14 28.36
C ASP A 49 8.42 36.47 27.22
N LEU A 50 8.62 35.86 26.08
CA LEU A 50 7.88 36.09 24.83
C LEU A 50 7.35 34.76 24.33
N THR A 51 6.21 34.78 23.60
CA THR A 51 5.62 33.60 23.03
C THR A 51 5.81 33.58 21.51
N ILE A 52 6.33 32.48 20.99
CA ILE A 52 6.33 32.17 19.56
C ILE A 52 5.25 31.13 19.34
N THR A 53 4.31 31.42 18.43
CA THR A 53 3.18 30.55 18.09
C THR A 53 3.44 29.98 16.69
N VAL A 54 3.41 28.64 16.57
CA VAL A 54 3.58 27.93 15.31
C VAL A 54 2.26 27.26 14.95
N HIS A 55 1.67 27.67 13.83
CA HIS A 55 0.53 27.04 13.22
C HIS A 55 1.01 26.08 12.13
N ARG A 56 0.41 24.92 12.07
CA ARG A 56 0.60 23.94 10.99
C ARG A 56 -0.74 23.60 10.34
N PRO A 57 -0.77 22.95 9.17
CA PRO A 57 -2.01 22.50 8.54
C PRO A 57 -2.86 21.66 9.50
N ASP A 58 -4.18 21.83 9.47
CA ASP A 58 -5.10 21.13 10.38
C ASP A 58 -5.08 19.59 10.20
N GLU A 59 -4.68 19.13 9.02
CA GLU A 59 -4.56 17.70 8.69
C GLU A 59 -3.28 17.06 9.26
N ASP A 60 -2.36 17.85 9.76
CA ASP A 60 -1.12 17.37 10.37
C ASP A 60 -1.32 17.11 11.87
N GLU A 61 -1.58 15.86 12.21
CA GLU A 61 -1.77 15.38 13.59
C GLU A 61 -0.47 14.85 14.23
N ALA A 62 0.67 14.95 13.55
CA ALA A 62 1.93 14.42 14.06
C ALA A 62 2.42 15.16 15.32
N GLU A 63 3.22 14.49 16.14
CA GLU A 63 3.93 15.11 17.24
C GLU A 63 5.21 15.77 16.71
N HIS A 64 5.34 17.09 16.92
CA HIS A 64 6.48 17.89 16.48
C HIS A 64 7.40 18.27 17.64
N THR A 65 8.68 18.43 17.35
CA THR A 65 9.67 19.02 18.23
C THR A 65 10.15 20.33 17.64
N TYR A 66 9.62 21.43 18.15
CA TYR A 66 10.08 22.77 17.77
C TYR A 66 11.24 23.19 18.67
N THR A 67 12.30 23.77 18.06
CA THR A 67 13.40 24.33 18.82
C THR A 67 13.66 25.76 18.35
N ALA A 68 13.57 26.72 19.28
CA ALA A 68 13.82 28.13 19.02
C ALA A 68 15.25 28.50 19.42
N TYR A 69 16.05 28.90 18.48
CA TYR A 69 17.44 29.35 18.66
C TYR A 69 17.52 30.87 18.52
N ARG A 70 17.89 31.60 19.58
CA ARG A 70 18.10 33.06 19.51
C ARG A 70 19.42 33.36 18.83
N ILE A 71 19.38 33.68 17.56
CA ILE A 71 20.58 33.93 16.74
C ILE A 71 21.15 35.32 16.97
N PHE A 72 20.30 36.35 16.88
CA PHE A 72 20.65 37.70 17.25
C PHE A 72 19.85 38.15 18.46
N SER A 73 20.55 38.75 19.46
CA SER A 73 19.94 39.47 20.59
C SER A 73 19.95 40.97 20.29
N GLY A 74 19.09 41.75 20.99
CA GLY A 74 19.08 43.19 20.81
C GLY A 74 18.17 43.87 21.83
N LYS A 75 18.15 45.21 21.76
CA LYS A 75 17.24 46.06 22.57
C LYS A 75 16.12 46.59 21.68
N ILE A 76 14.97 46.87 22.28
CA ILE A 76 13.86 47.50 21.55
C ILE A 76 13.96 49.02 21.65
N GLU A 77 13.88 49.66 20.49
CA GLU A 77 13.65 51.10 20.38
C GLU A 77 12.29 51.31 19.72
N GLU A 78 11.46 52.17 20.32
CA GLU A 78 10.13 52.49 19.81
C GLU A 78 10.16 53.80 19.03
N ASP A 79 9.81 53.73 17.76
CA ASP A 79 9.66 54.93 16.89
C ASP A 79 8.21 55.45 17.01
N THR A 80 8.05 56.43 17.89
CA THR A 80 6.75 57.09 18.14
C THR A 80 6.39 58.13 17.08
N THR A 81 7.24 58.35 16.08
CA THR A 81 6.95 59.25 14.95
C THR A 81 6.01 58.64 13.93
N THR A 82 5.86 57.31 13.96
CA THR A 82 4.92 56.56 13.15
C THR A 82 3.61 56.30 13.87
N ASN A 83 2.48 56.18 13.13
CA ASN A 83 1.20 55.82 13.72
C ASN A 83 0.56 54.65 12.95
N PRO A 84 0.47 53.46 13.53
CA PRO A 84 0.91 53.12 14.91
C PRO A 84 2.44 53.18 15.07
N ALA A 85 2.89 53.36 16.32
CA ALA A 85 4.32 53.36 16.68
C ALA A 85 4.97 52.04 16.22
N THR A 86 6.17 52.14 15.65
CA THR A 86 6.92 50.94 15.17
C THR A 86 8.05 50.62 16.14
N ARG A 87 8.28 49.35 16.40
CA ARG A 87 9.38 48.88 17.26
C ARG A 87 10.50 48.31 16.39
N LYS A 88 11.73 48.69 16.74
CA LYS A 88 12.93 48.26 16.06
C LYS A 88 13.86 47.55 17.05
N LEU A 89 14.49 46.47 16.56
CA LEU A 89 15.56 45.80 17.27
C LEU A 89 16.87 46.52 16.96
N VAL A 90 17.52 47.05 18.01
CA VAL A 90 18.78 47.82 17.89
C VAL A 90 19.85 47.22 18.79
N SER A 91 21.11 47.67 18.63
CA SER A 91 22.25 47.18 19.40
C SER A 91 22.38 45.65 19.31
N LEU A 92 22.36 45.12 18.08
CA LEU A 92 22.43 43.71 17.83
C LEU A 92 23.73 43.08 18.33
N GLY A 93 23.59 41.97 19.02
CA GLY A 93 24.69 41.09 19.42
C GLY A 93 24.35 39.64 19.08
N TRP A 94 25.33 38.75 19.15
CA TRP A 94 25.08 37.32 19.02
C TRP A 94 24.23 36.79 20.17
N GLY A 95 23.27 35.97 19.87
CA GLY A 95 22.44 35.27 20.87
C GLY A 95 23.05 33.92 21.26
N ALA A 96 22.53 33.33 22.33
CA ALA A 96 22.97 32.03 22.82
C ALA A 96 22.60 30.86 21.88
N GLY A 97 21.72 31.11 20.93
CA GLY A 97 21.25 30.12 19.95
C GLY A 97 22.23 29.82 18.82
N VAL A 98 23.42 30.44 18.80
CA VAL A 98 24.44 30.24 17.79
C VAL A 98 25.83 30.16 18.41
N ASP A 99 26.66 29.23 17.92
CA ASP A 99 28.10 29.27 18.14
C ASP A 99 28.71 30.24 17.12
N SER A 100 28.70 31.52 17.49
CA SER A 100 29.16 32.59 16.61
C SER A 100 30.64 32.48 16.23
N ALA A 101 31.48 31.94 17.13
CA ALA A 101 32.89 31.75 16.85
C ALA A 101 33.14 30.75 15.73
N SER A 102 32.46 29.62 15.79
CA SER A 102 32.52 28.60 14.72
C SER A 102 31.85 29.09 13.44
N LEU A 103 30.73 29.78 13.50
CA LEU A 103 30.08 30.36 12.32
C LEU A 103 30.99 31.34 11.59
N ILE A 104 31.61 32.31 12.30
CA ILE A 104 32.51 33.29 11.74
C ILE A 104 33.74 32.63 11.08
N ALA A 105 34.26 31.56 11.70
CA ALA A 105 35.42 30.83 11.15
C ALA A 105 35.11 30.08 9.83
N HIS A 106 33.84 29.93 9.45
CA HIS A 106 33.42 29.20 8.26
C HIS A 106 32.65 30.06 7.24
N THR A 107 32.88 31.38 7.24
CA THR A 107 32.26 32.29 6.27
C THR A 107 33.03 32.39 4.94
N ASP A 108 34.22 31.82 4.84
CA ASP A 108 35.07 31.86 3.63
C ASP A 108 34.31 31.33 2.42
N GLY A 109 34.33 32.07 1.32
CA GLY A 109 33.63 31.73 0.08
C GLY A 109 32.11 31.97 0.10
N THR A 110 31.59 32.48 1.22
CA THR A 110 30.16 32.86 1.33
C THR A 110 29.98 34.36 1.13
N ILE A 111 28.76 34.85 1.00
CA ILE A 111 28.42 36.28 0.96
C ILE A 111 28.69 36.99 2.30
N PHE A 112 29.00 36.25 3.37
CA PHE A 112 29.30 36.74 4.72
C PHE A 112 30.80 36.73 5.04
N GLU A 113 31.65 36.45 4.06
CA GLU A 113 33.09 36.41 4.23
C GLU A 113 33.65 37.71 4.84
N GLY A 114 34.44 37.58 5.89
CA GLY A 114 35.10 38.71 6.56
C GLY A 114 34.20 39.45 7.55
N LEU A 115 32.94 39.12 7.71
CA LEU A 115 32.05 39.69 8.74
C LEU A 115 32.30 39.00 10.10
N THR A 116 32.25 39.79 11.17
CA THR A 116 32.48 39.27 12.54
C THR A 116 31.38 39.65 13.53
N GLU A 117 30.73 40.78 13.33
CA GLU A 117 29.74 41.31 14.26
C GLU A 117 28.31 40.94 13.81
N ALA A 118 27.45 40.61 14.75
CA ALA A 118 26.03 40.29 14.50
C ALA A 118 25.30 41.36 13.69
N ALA A 119 25.63 42.63 13.93
CA ALA A 119 25.07 43.75 13.19
C ALA A 119 25.48 43.79 11.71
N GLU A 120 26.70 43.34 11.38
CA GLU A 120 27.18 43.28 10.00
C GLU A 120 26.47 42.16 9.22
N PHE A 121 26.27 41.00 9.87
CA PHE A 121 25.47 39.91 9.29
C PHE A 121 24.04 40.35 9.03
N ALA A 122 23.37 40.98 10.01
CA ALA A 122 22.02 41.49 9.84
C ALA A 122 21.93 42.55 8.73
N ALA A 123 22.89 43.45 8.62
CA ALA A 123 22.96 44.43 7.53
C ALA A 123 23.14 43.74 6.17
N LYS A 124 23.95 42.68 6.12
CA LYS A 124 24.16 41.91 4.89
C LYS A 124 22.89 41.17 4.45
N ILE A 125 22.11 40.64 5.41
CA ILE A 125 20.82 40.02 5.10
C ILE A 125 19.86 41.05 4.49
N GLU A 126 19.88 42.31 4.98
CA GLU A 126 18.98 43.36 4.46
C GLU A 126 19.30 43.85 3.05
N GLU A 127 20.55 43.64 2.56
CA GLU A 127 20.92 44.02 1.17
C GLU A 127 20.10 43.25 0.12
N ALA A 128 19.76 41.97 0.38
CA ALA A 128 18.89 41.13 -0.46
C ALA A 128 18.09 40.17 0.43
N PRO A 129 17.00 40.65 1.09
CA PRO A 129 16.36 39.95 2.20
C PRO A 129 15.97 38.50 1.95
N GLU A 130 15.50 38.16 0.75
CA GLU A 130 15.08 36.78 0.42
C GLU A 130 16.30 35.86 0.22
N ALA A 131 17.23 36.25 -0.63
CA ALA A 131 18.39 35.43 -0.98
C ALA A 131 19.42 35.34 0.15
N ASN A 132 19.71 36.50 0.82
CA ASN A 132 20.71 36.53 1.87
C ASN A 132 20.22 35.93 3.18
N ALA A 133 18.88 36.00 3.48
CA ALA A 133 18.32 35.30 4.62
C ALA A 133 18.41 33.79 4.45
N LEU A 134 18.12 33.26 3.28
CA LEU A 134 18.25 31.85 2.99
C LEU A 134 19.72 31.37 3.07
N ALA A 135 20.65 32.15 2.49
CA ALA A 135 22.07 31.85 2.61
C ALA A 135 22.56 31.88 4.07
N PHE A 136 22.08 32.83 4.87
CA PHE A 136 22.39 32.91 6.30
C PHE A 136 21.76 31.73 7.08
N GLU A 137 20.52 31.41 6.84
CA GLU A 137 19.82 30.28 7.46
C GLU A 137 20.55 28.96 7.22
N THR A 138 20.98 28.73 5.98
CA THR A 138 21.77 27.55 5.60
C THR A 138 23.11 27.52 6.35
N LEU A 139 23.82 28.63 6.44
CA LEU A 139 25.07 28.71 7.15
C LEU A 139 24.90 28.56 8.66
N VAL A 140 24.00 29.33 9.30
CA VAL A 140 23.86 29.35 10.75
C VAL A 140 23.33 28.03 11.32
N SER A 141 22.54 27.28 10.54
CA SER A 141 22.01 25.99 10.98
C SER A 141 23.07 24.92 11.21
N GLN A 142 24.28 25.11 10.71
CA GLN A 142 25.42 24.22 10.96
C GLN A 142 26.15 24.54 12.29
N TYR A 143 25.88 25.72 12.88
CA TYR A 143 26.57 26.21 14.07
C TYR A 143 25.58 26.64 15.16
N LEU A 144 24.53 25.83 15.39
CA LEU A 144 23.53 26.10 16.41
C LEU A 144 24.08 25.90 17.83
N GLY A 145 23.71 26.81 18.71
CA GLY A 145 24.05 26.80 20.12
C GLY A 145 22.91 26.23 20.98
N THR A 146 22.54 26.97 22.04
CA THR A 146 21.47 26.54 22.96
C THR A 146 20.11 27.02 22.44
N GLY A 147 19.17 26.10 22.28
CA GLY A 147 17.78 26.37 21.89
C GLY A 147 16.78 26.06 23.00
N VAL A 148 15.59 26.61 22.87
CA VAL A 148 14.43 26.26 23.67
C VAL A 148 13.57 25.28 22.92
N GLU A 149 13.44 24.07 23.45
CA GLU A 149 12.72 22.96 22.81
C GLU A 149 11.29 22.83 23.35
N LYS A 150 10.34 22.56 22.47
CA LYS A 150 8.96 22.21 22.78
C LYS A 150 8.52 21.03 21.92
N LYS A 151 8.26 19.91 22.57
CA LYS A 151 7.69 18.72 21.94
C LYS A 151 6.18 18.71 22.17
N THR A 152 5.38 18.68 21.11
CA THR A 152 3.91 18.78 21.21
C THR A 152 3.18 18.33 19.96
N SER A 153 1.98 17.79 20.16
CA SER A 153 0.97 17.60 19.12
C SER A 153 -0.07 18.73 19.06
N ASP A 154 0.05 19.74 19.94
CA ASP A 154 -0.86 20.88 19.91
C ASP A 154 -0.71 21.70 18.62
N ASN A 155 -1.82 22.16 18.06
CA ASN A 155 -1.87 23.08 16.94
C ASN A 155 -2.86 24.22 17.28
N PRO A 156 -2.39 25.46 17.48
CA PRO A 156 -1.00 25.90 17.36
C PRO A 156 -0.10 25.45 18.52
N ALA A 157 1.19 25.31 18.21
CA ALA A 157 2.22 25.09 19.22
C ALA A 157 2.73 26.44 19.77
N GLU A 158 2.93 26.54 21.09
CA GLU A 158 3.43 27.73 21.74
C GLU A 158 4.78 27.48 22.42
N LEU A 159 5.80 28.24 22.01
CA LEU A 159 7.14 28.22 22.61
C LEU A 159 7.35 29.48 23.42
N THR A 160 7.74 29.35 24.68
CA THR A 160 8.14 30.49 25.52
C THR A 160 9.65 30.69 25.38
N VAL A 161 10.06 31.86 24.89
CA VAL A 161 11.46 32.24 24.71
C VAL A 161 11.75 33.51 25.52
N THR A 162 13.01 33.71 25.93
CA THR A 162 13.41 34.86 26.72
C THR A 162 14.20 35.87 25.89
N GLY A 163 13.72 37.12 25.87
CA GLY A 163 14.38 38.25 25.24
C GLY A 163 14.04 38.50 23.79
N TYR A 164 14.10 39.77 23.42
CA TYR A 164 13.89 40.21 22.03
C TYR A 164 15.04 39.76 21.13
N GLY A 165 14.74 39.42 19.90
CA GLY A 165 15.79 39.01 18.97
C GLY A 165 15.29 38.45 17.64
N TYR A 166 16.23 37.90 16.88
CA TYR A 166 15.94 37.06 15.76
C TYR A 166 16.12 35.60 16.19
N TYR A 167 15.13 34.82 15.94
CA TYR A 167 15.10 33.41 16.26
C TYR A 167 15.08 32.56 14.99
N LEU A 168 15.92 31.54 14.95
CA LEU A 168 15.75 30.42 14.04
C LEU A 168 14.92 29.37 14.76
N ILE A 169 13.80 29.01 14.21
CA ILE A 169 12.95 27.94 14.70
C ILE A 169 13.16 26.73 13.78
N THR A 170 13.56 25.61 14.36
CA THR A 170 13.59 24.33 13.66
C THR A 170 12.38 23.53 14.08
N ASP A 171 11.81 22.81 13.13
CA ASP A 171 10.72 21.88 13.31
C ASP A 171 11.19 20.48 12.95
N LYS A 172 10.97 19.53 13.85
CA LYS A 172 11.28 18.11 13.67
C LYS A 172 10.08 17.30 14.04
N VAL A 173 9.59 16.47 13.16
CA VAL A 173 8.52 15.53 13.49
C VAL A 173 9.06 14.46 14.43
N ALA A 174 8.38 14.24 15.54
CA ALA A 174 8.85 13.36 16.62
C ALA A 174 8.78 11.87 16.27
N ASN A 175 8.04 11.50 15.25
CA ASN A 175 8.00 10.12 14.75
C ASN A 175 9.24 9.88 13.90
N GLU A 176 10.04 8.86 14.22
CA GLU A 176 11.25 8.46 13.47
C GLU A 176 10.97 8.25 11.98
N ASP A 177 9.71 7.95 11.62
CA ASP A 177 9.28 7.71 10.24
C ASP A 177 9.13 8.99 9.40
N TYR A 178 8.94 10.17 9.99
CA TYR A 178 8.70 11.40 9.22
C TYR A 178 9.94 12.28 9.04
N GLY A 179 10.85 12.31 9.99
CA GLY A 179 12.13 13.02 9.92
C GLY A 179 12.12 14.39 9.26
N ALA A 180 10.99 15.07 9.17
CA ALA A 180 10.92 16.37 8.51
C ALA A 180 11.56 17.44 9.35
N ALA A 181 12.40 18.26 8.74
CA ALA A 181 13.00 19.43 9.37
C ALA A 181 12.66 20.68 8.58
N SER A 182 11.82 21.54 9.15
CA SER A 182 11.57 22.88 8.63
C SER A 182 12.38 23.90 9.44
N LYS A 183 12.78 24.99 8.79
CA LYS A 183 13.50 26.09 9.43
C LYS A 183 12.82 27.41 9.13
N PHE A 184 12.74 28.28 10.12
CA PHE A 184 12.09 29.58 9.99
C PHE A 184 12.89 30.65 10.73
N MET A 185 13.22 31.75 10.05
CA MET A 185 13.78 32.93 10.72
C MET A 185 12.66 33.90 11.10
N LEU A 186 12.61 34.26 12.38
CA LEU A 186 11.55 35.11 12.93
C LEU A 186 12.12 36.22 13.80
N LYS A 187 11.63 37.43 13.57
CA LYS A 187 11.95 38.60 14.42
C LYS A 187 10.89 38.73 15.52
N VAL A 188 11.33 38.65 16.77
CA VAL A 188 10.49 38.80 17.97
C VAL A 188 10.80 40.12 18.65
N VAL A 189 9.89 41.10 18.55
CA VAL A 189 10.08 42.48 19.01
C VAL A 189 8.97 43.01 19.89
N ASP A 190 7.93 42.23 20.19
CA ASP A 190 6.80 42.65 20.98
C ASP A 190 6.36 41.56 21.96
N ILE A 191 6.14 41.93 23.24
CA ILE A 191 5.64 41.05 24.29
C ILE A 191 4.12 40.84 24.19
N HIS A 192 3.41 41.71 23.48
CA HIS A 192 1.95 41.71 23.40
C HIS A 192 1.40 41.07 22.12
N THR A 193 2.26 40.88 21.16
CA THR A 193 1.93 40.15 19.94
C THR A 193 2.76 38.88 19.90
N SER A 194 2.10 37.73 20.03
CA SER A 194 2.74 36.45 19.73
C SER A 194 3.29 36.53 18.32
N ALA A 195 4.59 36.26 18.17
CA ALA A 195 5.16 36.08 16.84
C ALA A 195 4.59 34.78 16.28
N THR A 196 3.82 34.90 15.22
CA THR A 196 3.14 33.75 14.63
C THR A 196 3.88 33.29 13.39
N ILE A 197 4.13 32.00 13.31
CA ILE A 197 4.67 31.32 12.13
C ILE A 197 3.56 30.43 11.57
N GLU A 198 3.30 30.55 10.30
CA GLU A 198 2.55 29.57 9.55
C GLU A 198 3.56 28.54 8.98
N ALA A 199 3.59 27.35 9.52
CA ALA A 199 4.34 26.24 8.92
C ALA A 199 3.74 25.96 7.55
N LYS A 200 4.46 26.34 6.49
CA LYS A 200 3.97 26.28 5.10
C LYS A 200 4.17 24.91 4.46
N GLU A 201 4.73 23.97 5.16
CA GLU A 201 5.04 22.67 4.59
C GLU A 201 3.97 21.67 5.02
N ALA A 202 3.03 21.41 4.10
CA ALA A 202 2.42 20.11 4.06
C ALA A 202 3.56 19.12 3.75
N LEU A 203 3.86 18.23 4.69
CA LEU A 203 4.77 17.11 4.42
C LEU A 203 4.27 16.38 3.16
N PRO A 204 5.17 15.95 2.26
CA PRO A 204 4.73 15.18 1.13
C PRO A 204 3.97 13.94 1.62
N SER A 205 2.73 13.83 1.23
CA SER A 205 1.86 12.70 1.58
C SER A 205 1.87 11.67 0.47
N LEU A 206 1.57 10.43 0.81
CA LEU A 206 1.34 9.37 -0.15
C LEU A 206 -0.01 8.72 0.15
N THR A 207 -0.79 8.43 -0.88
CA THR A 207 -1.94 7.54 -0.79
C THR A 207 -1.76 6.39 -1.76
N LYS A 208 -2.29 5.22 -1.41
CA LYS A 208 -2.25 4.03 -2.26
C LYS A 208 -3.62 3.37 -2.29
N LYS A 209 -4.07 3.01 -3.50
CA LYS A 209 -5.32 2.29 -3.73
C LYS A 209 -5.11 1.22 -4.80
N ILE A 210 -6.00 0.25 -4.85
CA ILE A 210 -6.19 -0.60 -6.02
C ILE A 210 -7.07 0.17 -7.00
N ASP A 211 -6.62 0.31 -8.26
CA ASP A 211 -7.26 1.15 -9.30
C ASP A 211 -8.51 0.44 -9.86
N GLN A 212 -9.54 0.31 -9.03
CA GLN A 212 -10.84 -0.26 -9.37
C GLN A 212 -11.95 0.73 -9.00
N GLY A 213 -12.70 1.18 -9.99
CA GLY A 213 -13.78 2.15 -9.80
C GLY A 213 -13.27 3.49 -9.23
N SER A 214 -13.66 3.82 -7.99
CA SER A 214 -13.19 5.01 -7.27
C SER A 214 -11.87 4.80 -6.49
N GLY A 215 -11.25 3.62 -6.64
CA GLY A 215 -10.09 3.21 -5.86
C GLY A 215 -10.47 2.57 -4.52
N VAL A 216 -9.98 1.35 -4.26
CA VAL A 216 -10.28 0.58 -3.07
C VAL A 216 -8.99 0.17 -2.32
N GLU A 217 -9.11 -0.13 -1.03
CA GLU A 217 -7.99 -0.59 -0.20
C GLU A 217 -7.86 -2.10 -0.19
N ALA A 218 -8.92 -2.81 -0.58
CA ALA A 218 -8.92 -4.25 -0.71
C ALA A 218 -9.77 -4.71 -1.89
N ASN A 219 -9.35 -5.80 -2.53
CA ASN A 219 -10.12 -6.46 -3.59
C ASN A 219 -10.03 -7.97 -3.50
N THR A 220 -10.74 -8.65 -4.40
CA THR A 220 -10.60 -10.08 -4.66
C THR A 220 -10.07 -10.26 -6.08
N ALA A 221 -9.01 -11.04 -6.23
CA ALA A 221 -8.45 -11.42 -7.51
C ALA A 221 -8.13 -12.93 -7.55
N GLY A 222 -8.09 -13.49 -8.72
CA GLY A 222 -7.68 -14.87 -8.95
C GLY A 222 -6.24 -14.98 -9.45
N VAL A 223 -5.69 -16.19 -9.36
CA VAL A 223 -4.35 -16.49 -9.88
C VAL A 223 -4.28 -16.19 -11.37
N GLY A 224 -3.22 -15.51 -11.79
CA GLY A 224 -3.03 -15.03 -13.16
C GLY A 224 -3.70 -13.70 -13.47
N GLU A 225 -4.48 -13.11 -12.54
CA GLU A 225 -5.09 -11.80 -12.73
C GLU A 225 -4.11 -10.67 -12.42
N LYS A 226 -4.26 -9.60 -13.19
CA LYS A 226 -3.58 -8.34 -12.93
C LYS A 226 -4.34 -7.52 -11.90
N VAL A 227 -3.63 -7.06 -10.90
CA VAL A 227 -4.11 -6.13 -9.86
C VAL A 227 -3.49 -4.77 -10.16
N PRO A 228 -4.28 -3.79 -10.62
CA PRO A 228 -3.79 -2.46 -10.92
C PRO A 228 -3.72 -1.62 -9.64
N PHE A 229 -2.60 -0.93 -9.42
CA PHE A 229 -2.37 -0.03 -8.31
C PHE A 229 -2.26 1.42 -8.77
N ILE A 230 -2.76 2.32 -7.94
CA ILE A 230 -2.64 3.77 -8.11
C ILE A 230 -2.13 4.38 -6.82
N LEU A 231 -1.04 5.14 -6.93
CA LEU A 231 -0.47 5.91 -5.84
C LEU A 231 -0.58 7.39 -6.19
N THR A 232 -0.94 8.21 -5.22
CA THR A 232 -1.03 9.66 -5.44
C THR A 232 -0.28 10.42 -4.36
N SER A 233 0.34 11.52 -4.78
CA SER A 233 1.03 12.48 -3.95
C SER A 233 0.82 13.88 -4.55
N THR A 234 1.47 14.89 -3.99
CA THR A 234 1.44 16.26 -4.50
C THR A 234 2.86 16.78 -4.63
N VAL A 235 3.16 17.54 -5.68
CA VAL A 235 4.45 18.22 -5.83
C VAL A 235 4.59 19.27 -4.73
N PRO A 236 5.56 19.13 -3.80
CA PRO A 236 5.79 20.13 -2.76
C PRO A 236 6.33 21.43 -3.34
N ASP A 237 6.07 22.57 -2.69
CA ASP A 237 6.70 23.84 -3.02
C ASP A 237 8.10 23.91 -2.40
N LEU A 238 9.10 23.63 -3.22
CA LEU A 238 10.51 23.62 -2.84
C LEU A 238 11.25 24.94 -3.18
N ARG A 239 10.53 25.93 -3.67
CA ARG A 239 11.11 27.25 -4.00
C ARG A 239 11.65 27.93 -2.77
N ASN A 240 12.91 28.38 -2.84
CA ASN A 240 13.60 29.09 -1.75
C ASN A 240 13.70 28.27 -0.44
N LYS A 241 13.71 26.93 -0.52
CA LYS A 241 13.87 26.05 0.64
C LYS A 241 15.33 25.67 0.93
N GLY A 242 16.26 25.99 0.04
CA GLY A 242 17.70 25.78 0.24
C GLY A 242 18.19 24.37 -0.12
N TYR A 243 17.35 23.50 -0.64
CA TYR A 243 17.81 22.21 -1.12
C TYR A 243 18.74 22.37 -2.33
N ASN A 244 19.86 21.62 -2.34
CA ASN A 244 20.72 21.47 -3.52
C ASN A 244 20.14 20.41 -4.49
N ARG A 245 19.39 19.43 -3.95
CA ARG A 245 18.72 18.35 -4.67
C ARG A 245 17.60 17.81 -3.77
N TYR A 246 16.55 17.28 -4.36
CA TYR A 246 15.44 16.71 -3.60
C TYR A 246 15.12 15.30 -4.09
N TRP A 247 15.23 14.31 -3.21
CA TRP A 247 14.79 12.96 -3.48
C TRP A 247 13.27 12.88 -3.36
N PHE A 248 12.64 12.30 -4.34
CA PHE A 248 11.23 11.94 -4.33
C PHE A 248 11.13 10.49 -4.79
N VAL A 249 11.09 9.58 -3.81
CA VAL A 249 11.25 8.15 -4.04
C VAL A 249 10.10 7.38 -3.40
N ILE A 250 9.35 6.66 -4.20
CA ILE A 250 8.35 5.72 -3.71
C ILE A 250 9.02 4.36 -3.53
N LYS A 251 8.96 3.82 -2.33
CA LYS A 251 9.33 2.44 -2.01
C LYS A 251 8.05 1.66 -1.81
N ASP A 252 7.88 0.60 -2.59
CA ASP A 252 6.69 -0.24 -2.58
C ASP A 252 7.07 -1.70 -2.33
N THR A 253 6.39 -2.36 -1.41
CA THR A 253 6.71 -3.71 -0.95
C THR A 253 5.53 -4.63 -1.21
N LEU A 254 5.71 -5.53 -2.17
CA LEU A 254 4.73 -6.51 -2.59
C LEU A 254 4.98 -7.82 -1.87
N SER A 255 3.92 -8.42 -1.31
CA SER A 255 3.99 -9.76 -0.73
C SER A 255 4.33 -10.81 -1.80
N LYS A 256 4.81 -11.96 -1.37
CA LYS A 256 5.24 -13.10 -2.20
C LYS A 256 4.25 -13.46 -3.33
N GLY A 257 2.94 -13.36 -3.06
CA GLY A 257 1.88 -13.68 -4.03
C GLY A 257 1.63 -12.63 -5.11
N LEU A 258 2.33 -11.49 -5.07
CA LEU A 258 2.15 -10.39 -6.04
C LEU A 258 3.44 -10.20 -6.85
N GLU A 259 3.42 -10.62 -8.12
CA GLU A 259 4.53 -10.43 -9.05
C GLU A 259 4.42 -9.05 -9.72
N PHE A 260 5.44 -8.22 -9.56
CA PHE A 260 5.51 -6.90 -10.21
C PHE A 260 5.71 -7.00 -11.72
N ASN A 261 4.84 -6.36 -12.51
CA ASN A 261 4.85 -6.47 -13.98
C ASN A 261 5.76 -5.47 -14.70
N ASP A 262 6.58 -4.70 -13.96
CA ASP A 262 7.55 -3.72 -14.49
C ASP A 262 6.94 -2.65 -15.41
N SER A 263 5.65 -2.37 -15.25
CA SER A 263 4.89 -1.41 -16.06
C SER A 263 4.51 -0.19 -15.21
N VAL A 264 5.40 0.80 -15.11
CA VAL A 264 5.15 2.03 -14.34
C VAL A 264 4.83 3.18 -15.28
N ALA A 265 3.75 3.90 -15.00
CA ALA A 265 3.39 5.15 -15.65
C ALA A 265 3.23 6.26 -14.60
N ILE A 266 3.84 7.42 -14.84
CA ILE A 266 3.78 8.56 -13.92
C ILE A 266 3.18 9.76 -14.65
N THR A 267 2.24 10.45 -13.99
CA THR A 267 1.71 11.74 -14.46
C THR A 267 1.83 12.79 -13.36
N ILE A 268 2.08 14.05 -13.74
CA ILE A 268 2.03 15.21 -12.84
C ILE A 268 0.99 16.19 -13.43
N GLY A 269 -0.14 16.35 -12.75
CA GLY A 269 -1.30 16.99 -13.33
C GLY A 269 -1.74 16.28 -14.60
N ASP A 270 -1.78 16.99 -15.72
CA ASP A 270 -2.14 16.44 -17.04
C ASP A 270 -0.94 15.95 -17.86
N THR A 271 0.29 16.10 -17.33
CA THR A 271 1.54 15.77 -18.04
C THR A 271 1.99 14.35 -17.72
N THR A 272 2.05 13.47 -18.73
CA THR A 272 2.66 12.14 -18.59
C THR A 272 4.18 12.27 -18.70
N LEU A 273 4.90 11.71 -17.72
CA LEU A 273 6.35 11.72 -17.74
C LEU A 273 6.91 10.71 -18.74
N ASP A 274 7.97 11.13 -19.46
CA ASP A 274 8.76 10.20 -20.26
C ASP A 274 9.49 9.19 -19.35
N ALA A 275 9.67 7.95 -19.81
CA ALA A 275 10.36 6.90 -19.06
C ALA A 275 11.80 7.27 -18.66
N SER A 276 12.43 8.24 -19.34
CA SER A 276 13.73 8.77 -18.97
C SER A 276 13.71 9.69 -17.74
N ALA A 277 12.54 10.26 -17.39
CA ALA A 277 12.35 11.18 -16.28
C ALA A 277 12.27 10.51 -14.91
N TYR A 278 12.20 9.19 -14.86
CA TYR A 278 12.20 8.44 -13.61
C TYR A 278 13.02 7.15 -13.75
N SER A 279 13.28 6.50 -12.65
CA SER A 279 13.90 5.18 -12.62
C SER A 279 13.04 4.22 -11.81
N VAL A 280 12.96 2.97 -12.29
CA VAL A 280 12.29 1.87 -11.59
C VAL A 280 13.33 0.79 -11.35
N SER A 281 13.35 0.24 -10.15
CA SER A 281 14.15 -0.94 -9.82
C SER A 281 13.37 -1.83 -8.89
N SER A 282 13.48 -3.14 -9.06
CA SER A 282 12.86 -4.13 -8.19
C SER A 282 13.89 -5.13 -7.68
N SER A 283 13.68 -5.64 -6.48
CA SER A 283 14.50 -6.67 -5.86
C SER A 283 13.60 -7.58 -5.05
N THR A 284 13.71 -8.89 -5.30
CA THR A 284 12.98 -9.92 -4.55
C THR A 284 13.91 -10.58 -3.55
N ASP A 285 13.50 -10.61 -2.30
CA ASP A 285 14.20 -11.34 -1.23
C ASP A 285 14.00 -12.84 -1.46
N PRO A 286 15.07 -13.62 -1.66
CA PRO A 286 14.98 -15.05 -1.98
C PRO A 286 14.44 -15.91 -0.84
N ASP A 287 14.55 -15.44 0.40
CA ASP A 287 14.12 -16.20 1.58
C ASP A 287 12.62 -16.01 1.87
N THR A 288 12.11 -14.79 1.64
CA THR A 288 10.72 -14.42 1.94
C THR A 288 9.83 -14.35 0.70
N GLY A 289 10.40 -14.20 -0.50
CA GLY A 289 9.69 -13.96 -1.74
C GLY A 289 9.08 -12.54 -1.85
N VAL A 290 9.33 -11.68 -0.88
CA VAL A 290 8.84 -10.29 -0.87
C VAL A 290 9.62 -9.46 -1.89
N THR A 291 8.89 -8.72 -2.74
CA THR A 291 9.49 -7.85 -3.75
C THR A 291 9.42 -6.39 -3.31
N THR A 292 10.57 -5.73 -3.27
CA THR A 292 10.65 -4.27 -3.08
C THR A 292 10.83 -3.59 -4.43
N VAL A 293 9.91 -2.69 -4.77
CA VAL A 293 9.96 -1.83 -5.95
C VAL A 293 10.33 -0.42 -5.51
N THR A 294 11.34 0.17 -6.15
CA THR A 294 11.77 1.54 -5.90
C THR A 294 11.57 2.37 -7.15
N ILE A 295 10.78 3.44 -7.05
CA ILE A 295 10.45 4.37 -8.13
C ILE A 295 10.97 5.73 -7.72
N ALA A 296 11.94 6.28 -8.45
CA ALA A 296 12.53 7.60 -8.17
C ALA A 296 12.31 8.55 -9.35
N ILE A 297 11.75 9.73 -9.09
CA ILE A 297 11.61 10.79 -10.09
C ILE A 297 12.93 11.55 -10.12
N LYS A 298 13.52 11.67 -11.32
CA LYS A 298 14.84 12.27 -11.51
C LYS A 298 14.76 13.79 -11.53
N ASP A 299 15.84 14.42 -11.08
CA ASP A 299 16.01 15.88 -11.06
C ASP A 299 14.77 16.62 -10.52
N PHE A 300 14.14 16.02 -9.46
CA PHE A 300 12.83 16.44 -8.97
C PHE A 300 12.78 17.91 -8.57
N LEU A 301 13.83 18.41 -7.88
CA LEU A 301 13.90 19.79 -7.44
C LEU A 301 13.80 20.77 -8.61
N ASP A 302 14.71 20.62 -9.57
CA ASP A 302 14.90 21.58 -10.65
C ASP A 302 13.81 21.49 -11.72
N THR A 303 13.25 20.29 -11.92
CA THR A 303 12.26 20.07 -12.97
C THR A 303 10.83 20.32 -12.50
N TYR A 304 10.52 19.98 -11.23
CA TYR A 304 9.12 19.98 -10.75
C TYR A 304 8.94 20.80 -9.47
N GLY A 305 9.84 20.67 -8.49
CA GLY A 305 9.68 21.22 -7.15
C GLY A 305 9.79 22.74 -7.08
N THR A 306 10.42 23.38 -8.05
CA THR A 306 10.59 24.85 -8.13
C THR A 306 9.82 25.49 -9.28
N ASP A 307 9.20 24.71 -10.16
CA ASP A 307 8.47 25.20 -11.32
C ASP A 307 7.00 25.52 -10.97
N ASP A 308 6.58 26.76 -11.25
CA ASP A 308 5.20 27.23 -11.04
C ASP A 308 4.15 26.40 -11.81
N GLU A 309 4.56 25.72 -12.87
CA GLU A 309 3.68 24.84 -13.63
C GLU A 309 3.33 23.57 -12.85
N TYR A 310 4.24 23.04 -12.03
CA TYR A 310 4.07 21.73 -11.39
C TYR A 310 3.78 21.81 -9.90
N VAL A 311 4.29 22.82 -9.19
CA VAL A 311 4.07 22.98 -7.73
C VAL A 311 2.58 22.93 -7.38
N GLY A 312 2.23 22.07 -6.42
CA GLY A 312 0.85 21.83 -5.98
C GLY A 312 0.03 20.91 -6.88
N LYS A 313 0.57 20.45 -8.02
CA LYS A 313 -0.12 19.47 -8.86
C LYS A 313 0.01 18.06 -8.31
N GLN A 314 -1.02 17.25 -8.56
CA GLN A 314 -1.03 15.86 -8.16
C GLN A 314 -0.02 15.05 -8.98
N ILE A 315 0.77 14.24 -8.30
CA ILE A 315 1.58 13.17 -8.86
C ILE A 315 0.74 11.89 -8.80
N THR A 316 0.63 11.20 -9.91
CA THR A 316 -0.06 9.91 -9.98
C THR A 316 0.88 8.86 -10.55
N VAL A 317 1.09 7.79 -9.81
CA VAL A 317 1.88 6.63 -10.25
C VAL A 317 0.94 5.45 -10.39
N LYS A 318 0.98 4.79 -11.54
CA LYS A 318 0.20 3.58 -11.85
C LYS A 318 1.11 2.45 -12.26
N TYR A 319 0.83 1.27 -11.78
CA TYR A 319 1.47 0.03 -12.19
C TYR A 319 0.55 -1.17 -11.91
N ASP A 320 0.90 -2.33 -12.47
CA ASP A 320 0.19 -3.59 -12.24
C ASP A 320 1.10 -4.60 -11.53
N ALA A 321 0.49 -5.47 -10.74
CA ALA A 321 1.09 -6.74 -10.31
C ALA A 321 0.16 -7.90 -10.68
N THR A 322 0.73 -9.10 -10.90
CA THR A 322 -0.06 -10.31 -11.17
C THR A 322 -0.14 -11.15 -9.88
N LEU A 323 -1.35 -11.59 -9.51
CA LEU A 323 -1.50 -12.55 -8.43
C LEU A 323 -1.00 -13.93 -8.90
N THR A 324 -0.04 -14.51 -8.18
CA THR A 324 0.62 -15.77 -8.53
C THR A 324 0.09 -16.95 -7.71
N GLU A 325 0.51 -18.16 -8.04
CA GLU A 325 0.21 -19.38 -7.27
C GLU A 325 0.81 -19.36 -5.86
N ASP A 326 1.80 -18.50 -5.62
CA ASP A 326 2.41 -18.28 -4.29
C ASP A 326 1.57 -17.38 -3.37
N CYS A 327 0.37 -16.98 -3.81
CA CYS A 327 -0.49 -16.09 -3.04
C CYS A 327 -0.90 -16.70 -1.70
N ASP A 328 -1.04 -15.81 -0.71
CA ASP A 328 -1.61 -16.14 0.60
C ASP A 328 -3.13 -16.19 0.47
N MET A 329 -3.69 -17.35 0.76
CA MET A 329 -5.14 -17.61 0.71
C MET A 329 -5.82 -17.49 2.07
N THR A 330 -5.04 -17.16 3.09
CA THR A 330 -5.57 -16.92 4.43
C THR A 330 -6.28 -15.57 4.53
N THR A 331 -6.87 -15.30 5.67
CA THR A 331 -7.47 -14.00 5.98
C THR A 331 -6.45 -12.85 6.06
N ALA A 332 -5.15 -13.14 6.05
CA ALA A 332 -4.09 -12.13 5.93
C ALA A 332 -4.04 -11.53 4.51
N GLY A 333 -4.34 -12.35 3.49
CA GLY A 333 -4.32 -11.95 2.08
C GLY A 333 -2.92 -11.54 1.60
N ASN A 334 -2.89 -10.86 0.47
CA ASN A 334 -1.65 -10.45 -0.20
C ASN A 334 -1.46 -8.94 -0.08
N PRO A 335 -0.76 -8.46 0.96
CA PRO A 335 -0.54 -7.03 1.17
C PRO A 335 0.44 -6.46 0.16
N ASN A 336 0.22 -5.17 -0.15
CA ASN A 336 1.12 -4.33 -0.92
C ASN A 336 1.22 -2.97 -0.21
N ILE A 337 2.43 -2.62 0.27
CA ILE A 337 2.68 -1.52 1.21
C ILE A 337 3.64 -0.52 0.58
N ALA A 338 3.23 0.74 0.48
CA ALA A 338 4.04 1.82 -0.07
C ALA A 338 4.35 2.90 0.96
N GLN A 339 5.53 3.51 0.81
CA GLN A 339 5.98 4.70 1.52
C GLN A 339 6.68 5.66 0.54
N LEU A 340 6.57 6.96 0.81
CA LEU A 340 7.34 7.99 0.12
C LEU A 340 8.55 8.34 0.97
N ILE A 341 9.74 8.26 0.37
CA ILE A 341 11.01 8.69 0.94
C ILE A 341 11.41 10.00 0.26
N PHE A 342 11.72 11.01 1.03
CA PHE A 342 12.05 12.34 0.50
C PHE A 342 13.17 13.02 1.28
N SER A 343 13.86 13.97 0.63
CA SER A 343 14.86 14.80 1.29
C SER A 343 14.19 15.70 2.33
N ASN A 344 14.74 15.75 3.55
CA ASN A 344 14.11 16.47 4.66
C ASN A 344 15.02 17.47 5.39
N ASP A 345 16.28 17.60 4.97
CA ASP A 345 17.19 18.58 5.53
C ASP A 345 17.88 19.41 4.43
N PRO A 346 17.47 20.68 4.26
CA PRO A 346 18.07 21.57 3.26
C PRO A 346 19.56 21.89 3.49
N SER A 347 20.09 21.65 4.68
CA SER A 347 21.50 21.87 4.97
C SER A 347 22.41 20.72 4.56
N GLU A 348 21.82 19.59 4.17
CA GLU A 348 22.55 18.43 3.66
C GLU A 348 22.73 18.49 2.14
N GLU A 349 23.88 18.04 1.68
CA GLU A 349 24.11 17.84 0.25
C GLU A 349 23.62 16.47 -0.19
N TYR A 350 22.48 16.42 -0.86
CA TYR A 350 21.95 15.22 -1.47
C TYR A 350 22.61 15.01 -2.84
N ASP A 351 22.84 13.74 -3.19
CA ASP A 351 23.43 13.31 -4.46
C ASP A 351 22.56 12.25 -5.15
N GLY A 352 22.54 12.25 -6.48
CA GLY A 352 21.68 11.35 -7.27
C GLY A 352 20.20 11.64 -7.09
N ASP A 353 19.34 10.72 -7.55
CA ASP A 353 17.88 10.88 -7.54
C ASP A 353 17.21 10.02 -6.45
N LYS A 354 17.98 9.24 -5.72
CA LYS A 354 17.54 8.39 -4.61
C LYS A 354 18.68 8.11 -3.63
N PRO A 355 18.39 7.72 -2.38
CA PRO A 355 19.40 7.26 -1.45
C PRO A 355 20.22 6.10 -2.04
N SER A 356 21.53 6.10 -1.85
CA SER A 356 22.35 4.90 -2.06
C SER A 356 22.08 3.88 -0.93
N GLU A 357 22.41 2.60 -1.15
CA GLU A 357 22.16 1.52 -0.18
C GLU A 357 22.75 1.80 1.22
N ASN A 358 23.85 2.55 1.29
CA ASN A 358 24.52 2.89 2.55
C ASN A 358 24.39 4.39 2.89
N SER A 359 23.40 5.08 2.34
CA SER A 359 23.21 6.49 2.62
C SER A 359 22.84 6.70 4.09
N THR A 360 23.58 7.60 4.74
CA THR A 360 23.27 8.10 6.09
C THR A 360 22.63 9.48 6.06
N LYS A 361 22.30 9.98 4.86
CA LYS A 361 21.65 11.27 4.70
C LYS A 361 20.26 11.23 5.33
N PRO A 362 19.88 12.28 6.07
CA PRO A 362 18.55 12.35 6.67
C PRO A 362 17.47 12.35 5.59
N VAL A 363 16.43 11.55 5.82
CA VAL A 363 15.26 11.47 4.93
C VAL A 363 13.97 11.53 5.75
N GLY A 364 12.95 12.10 5.18
CA GLY A 364 11.59 11.93 5.63
C GLY A 364 10.96 10.70 4.98
N VAL A 365 10.11 10.00 5.74
CA VAL A 365 9.37 8.84 5.27
C VAL A 365 7.90 9.03 5.60
N SER A 366 7.03 8.94 4.60
CA SER A 366 5.58 9.03 4.83
C SER A 366 5.05 7.83 5.61
N PRO A 367 3.85 7.91 6.23
CA PRO A 367 3.18 6.74 6.76
C PRO A 367 3.01 5.65 5.70
N GLU A 368 2.99 4.42 6.17
CA GLU A 368 2.71 3.28 5.32
C GLU A 368 1.29 3.36 4.73
N GLN A 369 1.20 3.13 3.44
CA GLN A 369 -0.05 3.03 2.72
C GLN A 369 -0.23 1.58 2.25
N LYS A 370 -1.24 0.91 2.77
CA LYS A 370 -1.45 -0.52 2.58
C LYS A 370 -2.69 -0.81 1.77
N THR A 371 -2.57 -1.72 0.80
CA THR A 371 -3.69 -2.39 0.14
C THR A 371 -3.57 -3.89 0.32
N VAL A 372 -4.68 -4.62 0.25
CA VAL A 372 -4.69 -6.08 0.38
C VAL A 372 -5.50 -6.71 -0.75
N THR A 373 -4.88 -7.64 -1.48
CA THR A 373 -5.58 -8.47 -2.46
C THR A 373 -5.88 -9.83 -1.84
N TYR A 374 -7.16 -10.16 -1.74
CA TYR A 374 -7.60 -11.47 -1.31
C TYR A 374 -7.84 -12.38 -2.50
N THR A 375 -7.75 -13.66 -2.26
CA THR A 375 -8.21 -14.68 -3.20
C THR A 375 -9.12 -15.66 -2.46
N THR A 376 -9.91 -16.43 -3.17
CA THR A 376 -10.91 -17.30 -2.58
C THR A 376 -10.69 -18.74 -3.03
N GLY A 377 -11.13 -19.69 -2.24
CA GLY A 377 -11.16 -21.11 -2.59
C GLY A 377 -12.57 -21.69 -2.56
N ILE A 378 -12.74 -22.83 -3.22
CA ILE A 378 -13.90 -23.71 -3.10
C ILE A 378 -13.43 -25.05 -2.56
N VAL A 379 -13.87 -25.41 -1.37
CA VAL A 379 -13.57 -26.68 -0.71
C VAL A 379 -14.70 -27.65 -1.00
N ILE A 380 -14.36 -28.79 -1.61
CA ILE A 380 -15.28 -29.89 -1.86
C ILE A 380 -15.00 -30.97 -0.81
N ILE A 381 -16.01 -31.28 -0.01
CA ILE A 381 -16.01 -32.38 0.93
C ILE A 381 -16.82 -33.53 0.31
N LYS A 382 -16.15 -34.61 -0.03
CA LYS A 382 -16.75 -35.75 -0.67
C LYS A 382 -17.12 -36.82 0.35
N VAL A 383 -18.41 -37.21 0.42
CA VAL A 383 -18.94 -38.17 1.41
C VAL A 383 -19.84 -39.21 0.76
N ASP A 384 -20.11 -40.33 1.49
CA ASP A 384 -21.16 -41.24 1.19
C ASP A 384 -22.46 -40.89 1.97
N ASP A 385 -23.51 -41.72 1.81
CA ASP A 385 -24.79 -41.60 2.48
C ASP A 385 -24.76 -41.81 4.02
N SER A 386 -23.59 -42.15 4.56
CA SER A 386 -23.29 -42.31 5.97
C SER A 386 -22.28 -41.30 6.48
N ASP A 387 -22.04 -40.21 5.71
CA ASP A 387 -21.04 -39.15 6.00
C ASP A 387 -19.57 -39.60 6.07
N ASN A 388 -19.25 -40.81 5.55
CA ASN A 388 -17.84 -41.22 5.46
C ASN A 388 -17.16 -40.51 4.27
N ARG A 389 -15.95 -40.06 4.50
CA ARG A 389 -15.11 -39.42 3.48
C ARG A 389 -14.80 -40.36 2.33
N LEU A 390 -14.92 -39.87 1.09
CA LEU A 390 -14.64 -40.61 -0.13
C LEU A 390 -13.53 -39.94 -0.94
N LYS A 391 -12.51 -40.71 -1.30
CA LYS A 391 -11.42 -40.28 -2.19
C LYS A 391 -11.62 -40.72 -3.62
N GLY A 392 -10.92 -40.07 -4.56
CA GLY A 392 -10.81 -40.47 -5.95
C GLY A 392 -11.97 -40.04 -6.85
N ALA A 393 -12.94 -39.28 -6.35
CA ALA A 393 -13.88 -38.57 -7.20
C ALA A 393 -13.17 -37.49 -8.01
N LYS A 394 -13.61 -37.22 -9.24
CA LYS A 394 -13.09 -36.16 -10.08
C LYS A 394 -14.14 -35.08 -10.29
N PHE A 395 -13.75 -33.84 -10.09
CA PHE A 395 -14.61 -32.67 -10.27
C PHE A 395 -14.06 -31.74 -11.34
N SER A 396 -14.96 -31.14 -12.12
CA SER A 396 -14.65 -29.97 -12.93
C SER A 396 -15.07 -28.70 -12.19
N ILE A 397 -14.33 -27.63 -12.48
CA ILE A 397 -14.69 -26.26 -12.16
C ILE A 397 -14.76 -25.48 -13.48
N ASP A 398 -15.88 -24.85 -13.74
CA ASP A 398 -16.19 -24.11 -14.95
C ASP A 398 -16.67 -22.70 -14.62
N SER A 399 -16.27 -21.70 -15.41
CA SER A 399 -16.80 -20.33 -15.30
C SER A 399 -16.80 -19.64 -16.67
N GLU A 400 -17.90 -18.93 -16.94
CA GLU A 400 -18.06 -18.10 -18.15
C GLU A 400 -17.61 -16.66 -17.92
N ASP A 401 -17.75 -16.15 -16.70
CA ASP A 401 -17.58 -14.75 -16.31
C ASP A 401 -16.43 -14.51 -15.31
N SER A 402 -15.71 -15.56 -14.92
CA SER A 402 -14.53 -15.42 -14.06
C SER A 402 -13.46 -14.58 -14.75
N THR A 403 -12.89 -13.63 -14.00
CA THR A 403 -11.75 -12.84 -14.42
C THR A 403 -10.48 -13.68 -14.50
N SER A 404 -10.29 -14.63 -13.57
CA SER A 404 -9.23 -15.64 -13.65
C SER A 404 -9.62 -16.81 -14.53
N LYS A 405 -8.66 -17.31 -15.30
CA LYS A 405 -8.78 -18.53 -16.12
C LYS A 405 -8.00 -19.71 -15.55
N GLN A 406 -7.33 -19.49 -14.44
CA GLN A 406 -6.50 -20.46 -13.75
C GLN A 406 -7.02 -20.69 -12.33
N VAL A 407 -6.70 -21.87 -11.82
CA VAL A 407 -7.01 -22.29 -10.45
C VAL A 407 -5.83 -23.09 -9.91
N VAL A 408 -5.56 -22.94 -8.63
CA VAL A 408 -4.54 -23.71 -7.93
C VAL A 408 -5.22 -24.86 -7.17
N THR A 409 -4.59 -26.01 -7.16
CA THR A 409 -5.02 -27.15 -6.33
C THR A 409 -3.79 -27.80 -5.71
N GLU A 410 -4.01 -28.51 -4.62
CA GLU A 410 -2.97 -29.32 -4.03
C GLU A 410 -2.86 -30.67 -4.74
N LYS A 411 -1.63 -31.10 -4.97
CA LYS A 411 -1.31 -32.38 -5.58
C LYS A 411 -0.33 -33.14 -4.69
N GLU A 412 -0.70 -34.35 -4.34
CA GLU A 412 0.19 -35.27 -3.66
C GLU A 412 1.26 -35.80 -4.61
N VAL A 413 2.51 -35.61 -4.25
CA VAL A 413 3.68 -36.09 -4.99
C VAL A 413 4.44 -37.08 -4.10
N PHE A 414 4.72 -38.26 -4.65
CA PHE A 414 5.48 -39.28 -3.96
C PHE A 414 6.89 -39.34 -4.55
N VAL A 415 7.88 -39.03 -3.73
CA VAL A 415 9.30 -39.04 -4.09
C VAL A 415 9.97 -40.24 -3.43
N GLU A 416 10.78 -40.99 -4.20
CA GLU A 416 11.56 -42.12 -3.68
C GLU A 416 12.46 -41.65 -2.55
N ASP A 417 12.31 -42.29 -1.39
CA ASP A 417 13.03 -41.96 -0.15
C ASP A 417 13.16 -43.22 0.70
N ASP A 418 14.17 -44.01 0.43
CA ASP A 418 14.40 -45.28 1.13
C ASP A 418 14.77 -45.08 2.61
N THR A 419 15.13 -43.86 3.01
CA THR A 419 15.56 -43.57 4.40
C THR A 419 14.36 -43.18 5.28
N ASN A 420 13.54 -42.23 4.84
CA ASN A 420 12.46 -41.66 5.66
C ASN A 420 11.07 -41.95 5.09
N GLY A 421 10.99 -42.51 3.87
CA GLY A 421 9.73 -42.83 3.21
C GLY A 421 8.87 -43.82 3.99
N THR A 422 7.58 -43.58 4.00
CA THR A 422 6.56 -44.41 4.68
C THR A 422 5.58 -45.07 3.74
N TYR A 423 5.63 -44.72 2.46
CA TYR A 423 4.75 -45.24 1.43
C TYR A 423 5.45 -46.26 0.52
N TYR A 424 4.69 -47.17 -0.06
CA TYR A 424 5.12 -48.15 -1.05
C TYR A 424 4.24 -48.05 -2.30
N LYS A 425 4.86 -48.17 -3.47
CA LYS A 425 4.14 -48.07 -4.75
C LYS A 425 3.55 -49.40 -5.20
N LEU A 426 2.27 -49.39 -5.56
CA LEU A 426 1.57 -50.52 -6.10
C LEU A 426 1.66 -50.53 -7.64
N LYS A 427 1.53 -51.72 -8.27
CA LYS A 427 1.52 -51.89 -9.74
C LYS A 427 0.40 -51.13 -10.44
N ASN A 428 -0.67 -50.79 -9.74
CA ASN A 428 -1.75 -49.93 -10.24
C ASN A 428 -1.45 -48.43 -10.21
N GLY A 429 -0.22 -48.05 -9.82
CA GLY A 429 0.23 -46.66 -9.74
C GLY A 429 -0.14 -45.94 -8.45
N LYS A 430 -0.89 -46.58 -7.53
CA LYS A 430 -1.23 -46.02 -6.23
C LYS A 430 -0.14 -46.27 -5.19
N TYR A 431 -0.20 -45.54 -4.10
CA TYR A 431 0.72 -45.67 -2.95
C TYR A 431 -0.06 -46.14 -1.70
N THR A 432 0.60 -46.95 -0.86
CA THR A 432 0.08 -47.43 0.41
C THR A 432 1.14 -47.33 1.51
N MET A 433 0.72 -47.16 2.76
CA MET A 433 1.61 -47.23 3.93
C MET A 433 1.83 -48.66 4.42
N ASP A 434 1.07 -49.62 3.90
CA ASP A 434 1.23 -51.02 4.25
C ASP A 434 2.55 -51.54 3.69
N ALA A 435 3.46 -51.94 4.56
CA ALA A 435 4.76 -52.50 4.16
C ALA A 435 4.55 -53.86 3.49
N PRO A 436 5.17 -54.12 2.31
CA PRO A 436 5.07 -55.42 1.67
C PRO A 436 5.73 -56.52 2.51
N ALA A 437 5.12 -57.70 2.53
CA ALA A 437 5.69 -58.88 3.09
C ALA A 437 6.84 -59.42 2.24
N ASP A 438 7.69 -60.31 2.80
CA ASP A 438 8.68 -61.05 2.07
C ASP A 438 8.25 -62.55 1.95
N PRO A 439 8.09 -63.10 0.73
CA PRO A 439 8.38 -62.50 -0.59
C PRO A 439 7.41 -61.39 -1.01
N LEU A 440 7.89 -60.45 -1.83
CA LEU A 440 7.13 -59.27 -2.30
C LEU A 440 5.79 -59.69 -2.93
N PRO A 441 4.64 -59.22 -2.39
CA PRO A 441 3.32 -59.53 -2.95
C PRO A 441 3.14 -58.98 -4.39
N ASP A 442 2.36 -59.68 -5.16
CA ASP A 442 2.16 -59.34 -6.60
C ASP A 442 1.57 -57.95 -6.87
N GLU A 443 0.88 -57.36 -5.88
CA GLU A 443 0.30 -56.04 -5.99
C GLU A 443 1.32 -54.89 -5.88
N TYR A 444 2.52 -55.13 -5.32
CA TYR A 444 3.55 -54.13 -5.18
C TYR A 444 4.47 -54.04 -6.40
N GLU A 445 4.84 -52.79 -6.79
CA GLU A 445 5.83 -52.56 -7.84
C GLU A 445 7.23 -52.89 -7.39
N SER A 446 7.58 -52.50 -6.18
CA SER A 446 8.88 -52.80 -5.52
C SER A 446 8.78 -52.62 -4.00
N ALA A 447 9.83 -52.97 -3.27
CA ALA A 447 9.95 -52.71 -1.84
C ALA A 447 10.52 -51.31 -1.55
N LYS A 448 10.69 -50.45 -2.54
CA LYS A 448 11.18 -49.08 -2.37
C LYS A 448 10.18 -48.24 -1.60
N LYS A 449 10.73 -47.35 -0.77
CA LYS A 449 9.94 -46.41 0.02
C LYS A 449 9.82 -45.07 -0.67
N TYR A 450 8.75 -44.36 -0.36
CA TYR A 450 8.46 -43.05 -0.87
C TYR A 450 8.01 -42.13 0.26
N SER A 451 8.47 -40.88 0.23
CA SER A 451 7.95 -39.80 1.05
C SER A 451 6.86 -39.06 0.28
N LYS A 452 5.74 -38.82 0.95
CA LYS A 452 4.63 -38.02 0.40
C LYS A 452 4.91 -36.55 0.69
N THR A 453 4.85 -35.72 -0.33
CA THR A 453 4.84 -34.27 -0.24
C THR A 453 3.58 -33.73 -0.92
N VAL A 454 3.12 -32.57 -0.48
CA VAL A 454 2.03 -31.83 -1.13
C VAL A 454 2.64 -30.69 -1.89
N THR A 455 2.34 -30.60 -3.17
CA THR A 455 2.75 -29.48 -4.04
C THR A 455 1.52 -28.76 -4.54
N ARG A 456 1.65 -27.45 -4.77
CA ARG A 456 0.62 -26.66 -5.44
C ARG A 456 0.78 -26.83 -6.96
N ASP A 457 -0.31 -27.01 -7.66
CA ASP A 457 -0.36 -27.21 -9.12
C ASP A 457 -1.37 -26.22 -9.70
N THR A 458 -0.91 -25.39 -10.65
CA THR A 458 -1.78 -24.41 -11.32
C THR A 458 -2.40 -25.06 -12.53
N LEU A 459 -3.72 -25.14 -12.53
CA LEU A 459 -4.53 -25.73 -13.61
C LEU A 459 -5.20 -24.63 -14.44
N GLY A 460 -5.49 -24.94 -15.70
CA GLY A 460 -6.15 -24.04 -16.62
C GLY A 460 -5.19 -23.29 -17.53
N ASP A 461 -5.74 -22.50 -18.45
CA ASP A 461 -5.00 -21.73 -19.45
C ASP A 461 -5.38 -20.26 -19.32
N SER A 462 -4.41 -19.41 -18.95
CA SER A 462 -4.61 -17.97 -18.79
C SER A 462 -5.09 -17.26 -20.07
N SER A 463 -4.86 -17.87 -21.23
CA SER A 463 -5.30 -17.37 -22.54
C SER A 463 -6.71 -17.86 -22.95
N ALA A 464 -7.30 -18.77 -22.17
CA ALA A 464 -8.61 -19.35 -22.51
C ALA A 464 -9.72 -18.29 -22.43
N ALA A 465 -10.73 -18.42 -23.30
CA ALA A 465 -11.90 -17.54 -23.25
C ALA A 465 -12.75 -17.79 -22.00
N LYS A 466 -12.77 -19.04 -21.51
CA LYS A 466 -13.54 -19.48 -20.34
C LYS A 466 -12.66 -20.32 -19.45
N MET A 467 -12.96 -20.29 -18.14
CA MET A 467 -12.30 -21.16 -17.19
C MET A 467 -12.85 -22.58 -17.30
N HIS A 468 -11.97 -23.55 -17.38
CA HIS A 468 -12.28 -24.98 -17.22
C HIS A 468 -11.06 -25.70 -16.66
N SER A 469 -11.25 -26.42 -15.56
CA SER A 469 -10.20 -27.24 -14.96
C SER A 469 -10.80 -28.45 -14.27
N GLU A 470 -10.02 -29.53 -14.14
CA GLU A 470 -10.44 -30.75 -13.47
C GLU A 470 -9.40 -31.22 -12.46
N ALA A 471 -9.86 -31.67 -11.29
CA ALA A 471 -9.01 -32.21 -10.25
C ALA A 471 -9.66 -33.37 -9.52
N VAL A 472 -8.85 -34.16 -8.80
CA VAL A 472 -9.25 -35.38 -8.11
C VAL A 472 -9.25 -35.15 -6.59
N VAL A 473 -10.29 -35.62 -5.92
CA VAL A 473 -10.43 -35.62 -4.46
C VAL A 473 -9.32 -36.49 -3.84
N GLY A 474 -8.56 -35.90 -2.93
CA GLY A 474 -7.46 -36.54 -2.24
C GLY A 474 -7.86 -37.63 -1.24
N ASP A 475 -6.89 -38.21 -0.55
CA ASP A 475 -7.10 -39.31 0.40
C ASP A 475 -7.99 -38.97 1.59
N GLU A 476 -7.97 -37.68 2.02
CA GLU A 476 -8.80 -37.15 3.11
C GLU A 476 -10.27 -36.90 2.71
N GLY A 477 -10.64 -37.21 1.46
CA GLY A 477 -11.98 -36.92 0.93
C GLY A 477 -12.25 -35.42 0.72
N ILE A 478 -11.16 -34.65 0.52
CA ILE A 478 -11.21 -33.19 0.30
C ILE A 478 -10.53 -32.87 -1.03
N LEU A 479 -11.11 -31.91 -1.75
CA LEU A 479 -10.50 -31.23 -2.88
C LEU A 479 -10.70 -29.73 -2.70
N ILE A 480 -9.65 -28.95 -2.87
CA ILE A 480 -9.72 -27.51 -2.79
C ILE A 480 -9.33 -26.93 -4.16
N PHE A 481 -10.20 -26.12 -4.72
CA PHE A 481 -9.89 -25.23 -5.82
C PHE A 481 -9.56 -23.86 -5.24
N GLU A 482 -8.31 -23.44 -5.39
CA GLU A 482 -7.74 -22.25 -4.77
C GLU A 482 -7.45 -21.18 -5.81
N GLY A 483 -7.20 -19.94 -5.35
CA GLY A 483 -6.77 -18.84 -6.22
C GLY A 483 -7.89 -18.34 -7.12
N LEU A 484 -9.14 -18.39 -6.67
CA LEU A 484 -10.29 -17.95 -7.44
C LEU A 484 -10.56 -16.45 -7.22
N GLY A 485 -10.74 -15.73 -8.32
CA GLY A 485 -11.19 -14.34 -8.36
C GLY A 485 -12.72 -14.23 -8.35
N THR A 486 -13.20 -13.03 -8.69
CA THR A 486 -14.65 -12.78 -8.81
C THR A 486 -15.24 -13.53 -10.01
N GLY A 487 -16.44 -14.05 -9.84
CA GLY A 487 -17.13 -14.76 -10.91
C GLY A 487 -18.18 -15.75 -10.42
N THR A 488 -18.86 -16.40 -11.37
CA THR A 488 -19.81 -17.46 -11.14
C THR A 488 -19.20 -18.79 -11.56
N TYR A 489 -19.01 -19.67 -10.59
CA TYR A 489 -18.35 -20.97 -10.80
C TYR A 489 -19.36 -22.11 -10.74
N VAL A 490 -19.23 -23.07 -11.63
CA VAL A 490 -20.05 -24.28 -11.68
C VAL A 490 -19.16 -25.48 -11.39
N ILE A 491 -19.43 -26.17 -10.29
CA ILE A 491 -18.73 -27.37 -9.85
C ILE A 491 -19.55 -28.59 -10.21
N THR A 492 -18.96 -29.51 -10.96
CA THR A 492 -19.65 -30.72 -11.42
C THR A 492 -18.77 -31.95 -11.17
N GLU A 493 -19.36 -33.00 -10.60
CA GLU A 493 -18.68 -34.29 -10.50
C GLU A 493 -18.55 -34.92 -11.89
N VAL A 494 -17.32 -35.15 -12.36
CA VAL A 494 -17.03 -35.78 -13.65
C VAL A 494 -16.98 -37.29 -13.53
N GLU A 495 -16.32 -37.79 -12.47
CA GLU A 495 -16.19 -39.20 -12.14
C GLU A 495 -16.47 -39.45 -10.68
N ALA A 496 -17.31 -40.45 -10.36
CA ALA A 496 -17.55 -40.88 -9.00
C ALA A 496 -16.41 -41.75 -8.46
N PRO A 497 -16.26 -41.87 -7.14
CA PRO A 497 -15.37 -42.87 -6.55
C PRO A 497 -15.78 -44.29 -6.97
N ALA A 498 -14.82 -45.21 -7.02
CA ALA A 498 -15.07 -46.60 -7.39
C ALA A 498 -16.15 -47.23 -6.48
N GLY A 499 -17.19 -47.81 -7.07
CA GLY A 499 -18.31 -48.42 -6.36
C GLY A 499 -19.45 -47.47 -5.97
N TYR A 500 -19.41 -46.23 -6.43
CA TYR A 500 -20.46 -45.22 -6.18
C TYR A 500 -21.10 -44.74 -7.47
N ILE A 501 -22.32 -44.24 -7.36
CA ILE A 501 -23.07 -43.66 -8.48
C ILE A 501 -22.70 -42.17 -8.57
N LYS A 502 -22.32 -41.71 -9.76
CA LYS A 502 -21.97 -40.32 -10.05
C LYS A 502 -23.18 -39.40 -9.75
N SER A 503 -22.93 -38.30 -9.04
CA SER A 503 -23.90 -37.22 -8.89
C SER A 503 -24.12 -36.48 -10.21
N ASN A 504 -25.36 -36.21 -10.56
CA ASN A 504 -25.73 -35.40 -11.72
C ASN A 504 -26.06 -33.95 -11.30
N VAL A 505 -25.81 -33.58 -10.06
CA VAL A 505 -26.06 -32.25 -9.52
C VAL A 505 -24.81 -31.38 -9.75
N SER A 506 -25.00 -30.23 -10.39
CA SER A 506 -23.97 -29.18 -10.46
C SER A 506 -24.25 -28.14 -9.39
N HIS A 507 -23.18 -27.66 -8.76
CA HIS A 507 -23.24 -26.65 -7.70
C HIS A 507 -22.74 -25.32 -8.25
N THR A 508 -23.55 -24.26 -8.12
CA THR A 508 -23.17 -22.91 -8.54
C THR A 508 -22.70 -22.10 -7.34
N VAL A 509 -21.51 -21.54 -7.44
CA VAL A 509 -20.87 -20.67 -6.42
C VAL A 509 -20.60 -19.31 -7.04
N VAL A 510 -21.02 -18.23 -6.37
CA VAL A 510 -20.77 -16.85 -6.81
C VAL A 510 -19.78 -16.20 -5.86
N ILE A 511 -18.64 -15.77 -6.40
CA ILE A 511 -17.60 -15.02 -5.69
C ILE A 511 -17.70 -13.56 -6.10
N GLY A 512 -18.04 -12.68 -5.16
CA GLY A 512 -18.12 -11.23 -5.36
C GLY A 512 -16.85 -10.50 -4.90
N THR A 513 -16.84 -9.19 -5.07
CA THR A 513 -15.78 -8.32 -4.55
C THR A 513 -15.90 -8.16 -3.05
N THR A 514 -14.77 -8.03 -2.34
CA THR A 514 -14.73 -7.83 -0.88
C THR A 514 -15.19 -6.44 -0.44
N GLY A 515 -15.35 -5.49 -1.37
CA GLY A 515 -15.63 -4.10 -1.08
C GLY A 515 -14.37 -3.27 -0.75
N ALA A 516 -14.56 -2.04 -0.28
CA ALA A 516 -13.50 -1.04 -0.10
C ALA A 516 -12.84 -1.06 1.30
N THR A 517 -12.92 -2.15 2.04
CA THR A 517 -12.37 -2.24 3.41
C THR A 517 -11.21 -3.22 3.48
N LEU A 518 -10.23 -2.95 4.36
CA LEU A 518 -9.08 -3.84 4.64
C LEU A 518 -9.48 -5.03 5.53
N THR A 519 -10.65 -5.62 5.29
CA THR A 519 -11.15 -6.79 6.02
C THR A 519 -11.22 -7.99 5.09
N ALA A 520 -10.80 -9.14 5.58
CA ALA A 520 -10.94 -10.40 4.86
C ALA A 520 -12.42 -10.66 4.51
N PRO A 521 -12.71 -11.32 3.38
CA PRO A 521 -14.05 -11.77 3.05
C PRO A 521 -14.67 -12.58 4.19
N ASN A 522 -15.99 -12.53 4.30
CA ASN A 522 -16.73 -13.29 5.35
C ASN A 522 -16.78 -14.80 5.09
N TRP A 523 -16.12 -15.29 4.06
CA TRP A 523 -16.06 -16.70 3.68
C TRP A 523 -14.78 -17.32 4.22
N THR A 524 -14.89 -18.04 5.31
CA THR A 524 -13.72 -18.65 5.93
C THR A 524 -13.93 -20.15 6.07
N TYR A 525 -12.89 -20.90 5.83
CA TYR A 525 -12.79 -22.33 6.06
C TYR A 525 -11.54 -22.63 6.87
N LYS A 526 -11.68 -23.48 7.88
CA LYS A 526 -10.56 -23.99 8.68
C LYS A 526 -10.50 -25.50 8.50
N LEU A 527 -9.36 -26.01 8.03
CA LEU A 527 -9.07 -27.45 8.09
C LEU A 527 -8.92 -27.85 9.55
N ASP A 528 -9.46 -29.00 9.94
CA ASP A 528 -9.44 -29.50 11.33
C ASP A 528 -8.02 -29.67 11.90
N THR A 529 -7.01 -29.72 11.03
CA THR A 529 -5.58 -29.90 11.35
C THR A 529 -4.77 -28.60 11.40
N ASP A 530 -5.33 -27.47 10.96
CA ASP A 530 -4.60 -26.22 10.81
C ASP A 530 -5.15 -25.10 11.72
N ASP A 531 -4.22 -24.32 12.31
CA ASP A 531 -4.58 -23.10 13.04
C ASP A 531 -4.88 -21.92 12.12
N VAL A 532 -4.73 -22.09 10.80
CA VAL A 532 -4.87 -21.05 9.77
C VAL A 532 -6.32 -21.02 9.24
N THR A 533 -6.91 -19.83 9.17
CA THR A 533 -8.23 -19.60 8.58
C THR A 533 -8.09 -19.16 7.14
N ASN A 534 -8.55 -19.99 6.20
CA ASN A 534 -8.55 -19.71 4.77
C ASN A 534 -9.84 -19.05 4.32
N VAL A 535 -9.79 -18.28 3.25
CA VAL A 535 -10.96 -17.68 2.60
C VAL A 535 -11.48 -18.66 1.57
N ALA A 536 -12.51 -19.43 1.93
CA ALA A 536 -13.07 -20.46 1.05
C ALA A 536 -14.56 -20.73 1.31
N ILE A 537 -15.24 -21.21 0.27
CA ILE A 537 -16.64 -21.67 0.32
C ILE A 537 -16.64 -23.21 0.34
N THR A 538 -17.36 -23.81 1.26
CA THR A 538 -17.41 -25.27 1.42
C THR A 538 -18.66 -25.86 0.76
N LEU A 539 -18.47 -26.91 -0.05
CA LEU A 539 -19.50 -27.74 -0.67
C LEU A 539 -19.36 -29.18 -0.18
N THR A 540 -20.43 -29.74 0.39
CA THR A 540 -20.50 -31.19 0.66
C THR A 540 -21.22 -31.88 -0.47
N VAL A 541 -20.55 -32.87 -1.10
CA VAL A 541 -21.11 -33.63 -2.23
C VAL A 541 -21.19 -35.10 -1.84
N GLU A 542 -22.42 -35.65 -1.83
CA GLU A 542 -22.73 -37.02 -1.46
C GLU A 542 -22.81 -37.92 -2.70
N ASN A 543 -22.26 -39.15 -2.62
CA ASN A 543 -22.55 -40.24 -3.55
C ASN A 543 -23.17 -41.42 -2.81
N ILE A 544 -24.10 -42.07 -3.49
CA ILE A 544 -24.74 -43.29 -3.04
C ILE A 544 -23.97 -44.50 -3.57
N LYS A 545 -23.75 -45.52 -2.75
CA LYS A 545 -23.13 -46.77 -3.21
C LYS A 545 -23.88 -47.34 -4.39
N SER A 546 -23.16 -47.72 -5.44
CA SER A 546 -23.71 -48.59 -6.48
C SER A 546 -24.08 -49.94 -5.85
N SER A 547 -25.35 -50.16 -5.63
CA SER A 547 -25.79 -51.53 -5.38
C SER A 547 -25.75 -52.24 -6.71
N ASP A 548 -24.74 -53.11 -6.93
CA ASP A 548 -24.85 -54.13 -7.92
C ASP A 548 -26.08 -54.97 -7.52
N LEU A 549 -27.20 -54.63 -8.12
CA LEU A 549 -28.28 -55.57 -8.10
C LEU A 549 -27.69 -56.85 -8.75
N PRO A 550 -27.76 -58.02 -8.07
CA PRO A 550 -27.34 -59.26 -8.71
C PRO A 550 -28.01 -59.27 -10.05
N GLU A 551 -27.25 -59.54 -11.12
CA GLU A 551 -27.84 -59.80 -12.45
C GLU A 551 -28.83 -60.94 -12.28
N THR A 552 -30.06 -60.60 -11.89
CA THR A 552 -31.18 -61.52 -11.92
C THR A 552 -31.68 -61.71 -13.37
N GLY A 553 -30.74 -61.64 -14.33
CA GLY A 553 -30.90 -62.00 -15.74
C GLY A 553 -30.85 -63.50 -16.00
N GLY A 554 -31.05 -64.32 -14.96
CA GLY A 554 -31.34 -65.73 -15.14
C GLY A 554 -32.74 -65.94 -15.73
N THR A 555 -33.00 -67.11 -16.27
CA THR A 555 -34.25 -67.59 -16.90
C THR A 555 -35.55 -67.16 -16.21
N GLY A 556 -35.52 -66.70 -14.96
CA GLY A 556 -36.67 -66.16 -14.20
C GLY A 556 -37.23 -64.84 -14.73
N THR A 557 -36.37 -63.86 -15.13
CA THR A 557 -36.88 -62.56 -15.65
C THR A 557 -37.51 -62.70 -17.02
N THR A 558 -37.02 -63.62 -17.84
CA THR A 558 -37.64 -63.94 -19.12
C THR A 558 -39.04 -64.53 -18.94
N ILE A 559 -39.27 -65.35 -17.88
CA ILE A 559 -40.59 -65.91 -17.54
C ILE A 559 -41.53 -64.78 -17.08
N PHE A 560 -41.08 -63.81 -16.28
CA PHE A 560 -41.90 -62.66 -15.88
C PHE A 560 -42.25 -61.74 -17.04
N TYR A 561 -41.36 -61.51 -17.98
CA TYR A 561 -41.67 -60.74 -19.18
C TYR A 561 -42.65 -61.47 -20.08
N ILE A 562 -42.50 -62.81 -20.24
CA ILE A 562 -43.43 -63.63 -21.00
C ILE A 562 -44.79 -63.69 -20.31
N ALA A 563 -44.84 -63.94 -19.02
CA ALA A 563 -46.09 -63.96 -18.24
C ALA A 563 -46.76 -62.58 -18.24
N GLY A 564 -46.03 -61.49 -18.06
CA GLY A 564 -46.56 -60.12 -18.09
C GLY A 564 -47.10 -59.75 -19.47
N SER A 565 -46.43 -60.13 -20.55
CA SER A 565 -46.92 -59.89 -21.92
C SER A 565 -48.17 -60.73 -22.25
N ILE A 566 -48.26 -61.98 -21.77
CA ILE A 566 -49.46 -62.83 -21.94
C ILE A 566 -50.63 -62.19 -21.17
N LEU A 567 -50.43 -61.71 -19.96
CA LEU A 567 -51.49 -61.03 -19.16
C LEU A 567 -51.94 -59.73 -19.83
N LEU A 568 -51.07 -58.96 -20.42
CA LEU A 568 -51.39 -57.74 -21.18
C LEU A 568 -52.26 -58.07 -22.41
N VAL A 569 -51.86 -59.11 -23.17
CA VAL A 569 -52.60 -59.53 -24.37
C VAL A 569 -53.98 -60.13 -23.95
N ALA A 570 -54.04 -60.91 -22.88
CA ALA A 570 -55.28 -61.44 -22.36
C ALA A 570 -56.22 -60.34 -21.84
N GLY A 571 -55.66 -59.35 -21.14
CA GLY A 571 -56.42 -58.19 -20.66
C GLY A 571 -56.99 -57.35 -21.81
N ALA A 572 -56.19 -57.10 -22.83
CA ALA A 572 -56.62 -56.41 -24.06
C ALA A 572 -57.72 -57.21 -24.81
N ALA A 573 -57.57 -58.53 -24.93
CA ALA A 573 -58.57 -59.38 -25.56
C ALA A 573 -59.89 -59.38 -24.79
N LEU A 574 -59.88 -59.42 -23.42
CA LEU A 574 -61.01 -59.29 -22.56
C LEU A 574 -61.70 -57.92 -22.70
N CYS A 575 -60.99 -56.85 -22.78
CA CYS A 575 -61.54 -55.52 -23.01
C CYS A 575 -62.18 -55.37 -24.40
N ILE A 576 -61.61 -56.00 -25.44
CA ILE A 576 -62.21 -56.01 -26.78
C ILE A 576 -63.44 -56.86 -26.83
N SER A 577 -63.43 -58.04 -26.17
CA SER A 577 -64.58 -58.93 -26.13
C SER A 577 -65.74 -58.29 -25.33
N LYS A 578 -65.47 -57.65 -24.19
CA LYS A 578 -66.46 -56.90 -23.40
C LYS A 578 -67.07 -55.74 -24.20
N ASN A 579 -66.30 -55.01 -24.95
CA ASN A 579 -66.80 -53.96 -25.82
C ASN A 579 -67.63 -54.49 -26.99
N LYS A 580 -67.38 -55.71 -27.45
CA LYS A 580 -68.16 -56.34 -28.51
C LYS A 580 -69.51 -56.83 -27.97
N ILE A 581 -69.48 -57.41 -26.78
CA ILE A 581 -70.73 -57.84 -26.10
C ILE A 581 -71.63 -56.65 -25.76
N LEU A 582 -71.08 -55.52 -25.38
CA LEU A 582 -71.81 -54.27 -25.09
C LEU A 582 -72.34 -53.59 -26.36
N LYS A 583 -71.82 -53.87 -27.54
CA LYS A 583 -72.34 -53.34 -28.81
C LYS A 583 -73.44 -54.25 -29.39
N ASP A 584 -73.39 -55.59 -29.21
CA ASP A 584 -74.37 -56.52 -29.74
C ASP A 584 -75.64 -56.63 -28.82
N GLY A 585 -75.58 -56.09 -27.59
CA GLY A 585 -76.73 -56.01 -26.68
C GLY A 585 -77.61 -54.74 -26.84
N LYS A 586 -77.39 -53.94 -27.87
CA LYS A 586 -78.17 -52.74 -28.25
C LYS A 586 -78.75 -52.81 -29.65
N LYS A 587 -79.19 -53.95 -30.12
CA LYS A 587 -80.09 -54.09 -31.26
C LYS A 587 -81.39 -54.69 -30.78
#